data_abceef82d43ada1cfb1156b7b6d5f442
#
_entry.id   abceef82d43ada1cfb1156b7b6d5f442
#
_cell.length_a   1.000
_cell.length_b   1.000
_cell.length_c   1.000
_cell.angle_alpha   90.00
_cell.angle_beta   90.00
_cell.angle_gamma   90.00
#
_symmetry.space_group_name_H-M   'P 1'
#
loop_
_entity.id
_entity.type
_entity.pdbx_description
1 polymer ?
#
loop_
_entity_poly.entity_id
_entity_poly.type
_entity_poly.pdbx_seq_one_letter_code
_entity_poly.pdbx_strand_id
1 'polypeptide(L)'
;MIVESMRVDPGEFAAATGWVSRPEGLCKDVRCVPVPDGITDEGLLDLNVVVERLGMPVVHDTDSGLYAIGPECGGRALTSAEAPDVELQDVDGTPFDLAAMHGRKTLLVAWASW
;
A
#
# COMPACT_ATOMS: atom_id res chain seq x y z
N MET A 1 -3.21 6.07 -6.03
CA MET A 1 -2.96 7.36 -6.75
C MET A 1 -1.53 7.40 -7.24
N ILE A 2 -1.23 8.21 -8.27
CA ILE A 2 0.13 8.43 -8.76
C ILE A 2 0.45 9.92 -8.61
N VAL A 3 1.63 10.24 -8.07
CA VAL A 3 2.05 11.62 -7.80
C VAL A 3 3.52 11.82 -8.17
N GLU A 4 3.90 13.06 -8.49
CA GLU A 4 5.28 13.47 -8.76
C GLU A 4 6.00 13.92 -7.49
N SER A 5 5.27 14.16 -6.41
CA SER A 5 5.79 14.65 -5.13
C SER A 5 5.10 13.94 -3.97
N MET A 6 5.85 13.73 -2.89
CA MET A 6 5.31 13.23 -1.62
C MET A 6 4.62 14.34 -0.80
N ARG A 7 4.37 15.52 -1.37
CA ARG A 7 3.54 16.58 -0.82
C ARG A 7 2.37 16.83 -1.74
N VAL A 8 1.14 16.68 -1.23
CA VAL A 8 -0.09 16.79 -2.02
C VAL A 8 -1.14 17.63 -1.31
N ASP A 9 -2.03 18.21 -2.11
CA ASP A 9 -3.22 18.90 -1.60
C ASP A 9 -4.16 17.91 -0.88
N PRO A 10 -4.68 18.25 0.33
CA PRO A 10 -5.59 17.39 1.07
C PRO A 10 -6.86 17.02 0.30
N GLY A 11 -7.37 17.92 -0.54
CA GLY A 11 -8.57 17.65 -1.37
C GLY A 11 -8.27 16.68 -2.49
N GLU A 12 -7.10 16.79 -3.13
CA GLU A 12 -6.64 15.83 -4.14
C GLU A 12 -6.47 14.44 -3.53
N PHE A 13 -5.81 14.37 -2.37
CA PHE A 13 -5.66 13.11 -1.64
C PHE A 13 -7.02 12.50 -1.27
N ALA A 14 -7.94 13.32 -0.76
CA ALA A 14 -9.29 12.87 -0.40
C ALA A 14 -10.07 12.34 -1.62
N ALA A 15 -9.98 13.02 -2.76
CA ALA A 15 -10.64 12.59 -4.00
C ALA A 15 -10.10 11.24 -4.49
N ALA A 16 -8.79 10.99 -4.35
CA ALA A 16 -8.15 9.77 -4.84
C ALA A 16 -8.31 8.58 -3.89
N THR A 17 -8.40 8.80 -2.56
CA THR A 17 -8.31 7.75 -1.55
C THR A 17 -9.55 7.60 -0.67
N GLY A 18 -10.39 8.63 -0.61
CA GLY A 18 -11.52 8.75 0.31
C GLY A 18 -11.14 9.19 1.73
N TRP A 19 -9.85 9.43 2.02
CA TRP A 19 -9.40 9.92 3.30
C TRP A 19 -9.45 11.45 3.34
N VAL A 20 -10.30 12.01 4.19
CA VAL A 20 -10.53 13.46 4.31
C VAL A 20 -9.76 14.00 5.51
N SER A 21 -9.03 15.12 5.30
CA SER A 21 -8.35 15.83 6.38
C SER A 21 -9.38 16.53 7.31
N ARG A 22 -9.27 16.26 8.60
CA ARG A 22 -10.09 16.84 9.67
C ARG A 22 -9.20 17.24 10.85
N PRO A 23 -9.70 18.04 11.83
CA PRO A 23 -8.92 18.40 13.00
C PRO A 23 -8.40 17.20 13.80
N GLU A 24 -9.11 16.07 13.77
CA GLU A 24 -8.75 14.85 14.48
C GLU A 24 -7.69 14.00 13.72
N GLY A 25 -7.43 14.31 12.45
CA GLY A 25 -6.53 13.57 11.57
C GLY A 25 -7.14 13.28 10.22
N LEU A 26 -6.70 12.20 9.57
CA LEU A 26 -7.32 11.71 8.32
C LEU A 26 -8.46 10.76 8.65
N CYS A 27 -9.64 11.05 8.14
CA CYS A 27 -10.87 10.32 8.41
C CYS A 27 -11.47 9.73 7.13
N LYS A 28 -11.91 8.45 7.22
CA LYS A 28 -12.65 7.74 6.17
C LYS A 28 -13.78 6.96 6.84
N ASP A 29 -15.02 7.23 6.44
CA ASP A 29 -16.22 6.70 7.08
C ASP A 29 -16.25 7.03 8.58
N VAL A 30 -16.25 6.00 9.43
CA VAL A 30 -16.24 6.13 10.90
C VAL A 30 -14.85 6.07 11.53
N ARG A 31 -13.81 5.86 10.71
CA ARG A 31 -12.43 5.72 11.17
C ARG A 31 -11.67 7.02 10.98
N CYS A 32 -11.03 7.50 12.05
CA CYS A 32 -10.06 8.58 11.99
C CYS A 32 -8.69 8.11 12.50
N VAL A 33 -7.64 8.50 11.80
CA VAL A 33 -6.25 8.19 12.14
C VAL A 33 -5.52 9.49 12.38
N PRO A 34 -5.01 9.74 13.59
CA PRO A 34 -4.22 10.93 13.87
C PRO A 34 -2.92 10.95 13.06
N VAL A 35 -2.64 12.08 12.43
CA VAL A 35 -1.41 12.32 11.65
C VAL A 35 -0.78 13.66 12.09
N PRO A 36 -0.25 13.76 13.32
CA PRO A 36 0.15 15.04 13.93
C PRO A 36 1.19 15.80 13.09
N ASP A 37 2.09 15.07 12.42
CA ASP A 37 3.15 15.63 11.59
C ASP A 37 2.87 15.48 10.09
N GLY A 38 1.64 15.09 9.73
CA GLY A 38 1.25 14.79 8.36
C GLY A 38 0.79 15.99 7.53
N ILE A 39 0.70 17.17 8.15
CA ILE A 39 0.35 18.43 7.47
C ILE A 39 1.53 19.39 7.58
N THR A 40 2.01 19.88 6.43
CA THR A 40 3.10 20.85 6.38
C THR A 40 2.62 22.26 6.77
N ASP A 41 3.55 23.17 7.05
CA ASP A 41 3.25 24.59 7.32
C ASP A 41 2.51 25.27 6.14
N GLU A 42 2.66 24.73 4.93
CA GLU A 42 1.96 25.19 3.72
C GLU A 42 0.55 24.60 3.58
N GLY A 43 0.13 23.77 4.52
CA GLY A 43 -1.18 23.09 4.51
C GLY A 43 -1.27 21.89 3.56
N LEU A 44 -0.14 21.41 3.03
CA LEU A 44 -0.08 20.19 2.23
C LEU A 44 0.05 18.96 3.13
N LEU A 45 -0.40 17.81 2.65
CA LEU A 45 -0.13 16.52 3.29
C LEU A 45 1.30 16.07 2.98
N ASP A 46 2.05 15.69 4.00
CA ASP A 46 3.30 14.95 3.85
C ASP A 46 2.98 13.45 3.74
N LEU A 47 3.04 12.94 2.52
CA LEU A 47 2.72 11.54 2.25
C LEU A 47 3.70 10.55 2.88
N ASN A 48 4.94 10.94 3.21
CA ASN A 48 5.85 10.05 3.93
C ASN A 48 5.26 9.65 5.29
N VAL A 49 4.67 10.63 6.01
CA VAL A 49 4.01 10.38 7.29
C VAL A 49 2.66 9.70 7.09
N VAL A 50 1.86 10.19 6.13
CA VAL A 50 0.49 9.73 5.89
C VAL A 50 0.43 8.26 5.48
N VAL A 51 1.27 7.83 4.53
CA VAL A 51 1.24 6.44 4.03
C VAL A 51 1.66 5.44 5.09
N GLU A 52 2.63 5.79 5.93
CA GLU A 52 3.06 4.96 7.05
C GLU A 52 1.91 4.79 8.06
N ARG A 53 1.29 5.90 8.47
CA ARG A 53 0.18 5.90 9.44
C ARG A 53 -1.05 5.15 8.96
N LEU A 54 -1.36 5.24 7.66
CA LEU A 54 -2.50 4.54 7.06
C LEU A 54 -2.19 3.11 6.61
N GLY A 55 -0.91 2.70 6.63
CA GLY A 55 -0.48 1.39 6.12
C GLY A 55 -0.69 1.24 4.62
N MET A 56 -0.44 2.31 3.87
CA MET A 56 -0.52 2.34 2.41
C MET A 56 0.83 1.96 1.80
N PRO A 57 0.88 1.06 0.80
CA PRO A 57 2.11 0.75 0.10
C PRO A 57 2.50 1.87 -0.85
N VAL A 58 3.80 2.12 -0.97
CA VAL A 58 4.37 3.09 -1.91
C VAL A 58 5.42 2.41 -2.76
N VAL A 59 5.35 2.64 -4.05
CA VAL A 59 6.40 2.27 -5.01
C VAL A 59 6.90 3.54 -5.67
N HIS A 60 8.22 3.73 -5.67
CA HIS A 60 8.87 4.83 -6.37
C HIS A 60 9.56 4.30 -7.62
N ASP A 61 9.18 4.83 -8.76
CA ASP A 61 9.86 4.60 -10.02
C ASP A 61 10.89 5.71 -10.24
N THR A 62 12.17 5.35 -10.12
CA THR A 62 13.28 6.30 -10.24
C THR A 62 13.49 6.82 -11.66
N ASP A 63 13.05 6.08 -12.67
CA ASP A 63 13.25 6.47 -14.07
C ASP A 63 12.26 7.59 -14.47
N SER A 64 11.02 7.48 -14.03
CA SER A 64 10.00 8.51 -14.26
C SER A 64 9.92 9.57 -13.15
N GLY A 65 10.49 9.29 -11.97
CA GLY A 65 10.36 10.13 -10.77
C GLY A 65 8.97 10.08 -10.12
N LEU A 66 8.13 9.10 -10.49
CA LEU A 66 6.76 8.99 -10.00
C LEU A 66 6.65 8.08 -8.77
N TYR A 67 5.71 8.42 -7.91
CA TYR A 67 5.31 7.61 -6.75
C TYR A 67 3.92 7.03 -6.99
N ALA A 68 3.79 5.71 -6.91
CA ALA A 68 2.51 5.02 -6.92
C ALA A 68 2.12 4.66 -5.48
N ILE A 69 0.98 5.18 -5.02
CA ILE A 69 0.45 4.94 -3.68
C ILE A 69 -0.79 4.06 -3.79
N GLY A 70 -0.74 2.90 -3.18
CA GLY A 70 -1.84 1.94 -3.12
C GLY A 70 -2.85 2.26 -2.01
N PRO A 71 -3.96 1.52 -1.96
CA PRO A 71 -4.93 1.62 -0.87
C PRO A 71 -4.35 1.09 0.45
N GLU A 72 -5.01 1.44 1.56
CA GLU A 72 -4.65 0.84 2.86
C GLU A 72 -4.76 -0.69 2.80
N CYS A 73 -3.67 -1.38 3.10
CA CYS A 73 -3.59 -2.83 3.04
C CYS A 73 -3.07 -3.46 4.34
N GLY A 74 -2.83 -2.65 5.37
CA GLY A 74 -2.31 -3.12 6.65
C GLY A 74 -0.91 -3.75 6.55
N GLY A 75 -0.09 -3.29 5.59
CA GLY A 75 1.26 -3.80 5.36
C GLY A 75 1.32 -5.13 4.59
N ARG A 76 0.20 -5.57 4.00
CA ARG A 76 0.11 -6.86 3.30
C ARG A 76 0.35 -6.79 1.79
N ALA A 77 0.44 -5.59 1.21
CA ALA A 77 0.73 -5.45 -0.20
C ALA A 77 2.22 -5.56 -0.47
N LEU A 78 2.57 -6.25 -1.55
CA LEU A 78 3.92 -6.28 -2.06
C LEU A 78 4.25 -4.92 -2.70
N THR A 79 5.47 -4.44 -2.48
CA THR A 79 6.02 -3.20 -3.06
C THR A 79 6.99 -3.48 -4.21
N SER A 80 7.15 -4.76 -4.58
CA SER A 80 7.95 -5.21 -5.71
C SER A 80 7.15 -6.18 -6.58
N ALA A 81 7.60 -6.41 -7.81
CA ALA A 81 7.06 -7.43 -8.71
C ALA A 81 7.67 -8.83 -8.48
N GLU A 82 8.48 -8.99 -7.45
CA GLU A 82 9.09 -10.26 -7.08
C GLU A 82 8.12 -11.07 -6.22
N ALA A 83 7.92 -12.34 -6.56
CA ALA A 83 7.17 -13.26 -5.72
C ALA A 83 7.95 -13.53 -4.43
N PRO A 84 7.31 -13.42 -3.25
CA PRO A 84 7.99 -13.70 -1.99
C PRO A 84 8.35 -15.19 -1.87
N ASP A 85 9.43 -15.48 -1.17
CA ASP A 85 9.75 -16.83 -0.76
C ASP A 85 8.78 -17.26 0.34
N VAL A 86 7.88 -18.17 0.01
CA VAL A 86 6.85 -18.68 0.91
C VAL A 86 6.90 -20.19 0.93
N GLU A 87 7.04 -20.77 2.11
CA GLU A 87 6.86 -22.21 2.32
C GLU A 87 5.37 -22.50 2.50
N LEU A 88 4.86 -23.37 1.66
CA LEU A 88 3.48 -23.89 1.69
C LEU A 88 3.51 -25.38 2.07
N GLN A 89 2.35 -25.98 2.26
CA GLN A 89 2.20 -27.41 2.41
C GLN A 89 1.32 -27.94 1.28
N ASP A 90 1.71 -29.08 0.72
CA ASP A 90 0.86 -29.79 -0.22
C ASP A 90 -0.29 -30.52 0.49
N VAL A 91 -1.10 -31.26 -0.27
CA VAL A 91 -2.27 -31.99 0.26
C VAL A 91 -1.87 -33.09 1.27
N ASP A 92 -0.64 -33.58 1.20
CA ASP A 92 -0.10 -34.60 2.09
C ASP A 92 0.67 -33.99 3.29
N GLY A 93 0.72 -32.66 3.38
CA GLY A 93 1.44 -31.92 4.41
C GLY A 93 2.96 -31.80 4.17
N THR A 94 3.43 -32.16 2.96
CA THR A 94 4.83 -32.04 2.59
C THR A 94 5.15 -30.56 2.32
N PRO A 95 6.28 -30.03 2.88
CA PRO A 95 6.70 -28.68 2.58
C PRO A 95 6.93 -28.44 1.09
N PHE A 96 6.39 -27.36 0.57
CA PHE A 96 6.56 -26.91 -0.80
C PHE A 96 7.02 -25.45 -0.79
N ASP A 97 8.18 -25.20 -1.37
CA ASP A 97 8.73 -23.85 -1.48
C ASP A 97 8.30 -23.19 -2.80
N LEU A 98 7.64 -22.04 -2.71
CA LEU A 98 7.20 -21.28 -3.86
C LEU A 98 8.39 -20.79 -4.71
N ALA A 99 9.56 -20.58 -4.10
CA ALA A 99 10.78 -20.21 -4.80
C ALA A 99 11.22 -21.27 -5.84
N ALA A 100 10.85 -22.54 -5.65
CA ALA A 100 11.09 -23.61 -6.63
C ALA A 100 10.40 -23.37 -7.98
N MET A 101 9.44 -22.45 -8.05
CA MET A 101 8.74 -22.06 -9.27
C MET A 101 9.40 -20.91 -10.03
N HIS A 102 10.46 -20.30 -9.50
CA HIS A 102 11.17 -19.22 -10.17
C HIS A 102 11.67 -19.67 -11.54
N GLY A 103 11.61 -18.76 -12.52
CA GLY A 103 11.98 -19.04 -13.92
C GLY A 103 10.92 -19.80 -14.72
N ARG A 104 9.75 -20.14 -14.13
CA ARG A 104 8.63 -20.78 -14.82
C ARG A 104 7.43 -19.83 -14.85
N LYS A 105 6.60 -19.96 -15.89
CA LYS A 105 5.29 -19.29 -15.93
C LYS A 105 4.34 -20.07 -15.02
N THR A 106 3.98 -19.52 -13.88
CA THR A 106 3.12 -20.13 -12.87
C THR A 106 1.84 -19.32 -12.70
N LEU A 107 0.70 -20.00 -12.73
CA LEU A 107 -0.61 -19.41 -12.39
C LEU A 107 -1.00 -19.88 -10.99
N LEU A 108 -1.13 -18.93 -10.06
CA LEU A 108 -1.62 -19.19 -8.72
C LEU A 108 -3.12 -18.91 -8.67
N VAL A 109 -3.91 -19.90 -8.28
CA VAL A 109 -5.36 -19.79 -8.11
C VAL A 109 -5.72 -20.12 -6.67
N ALA A 110 -6.37 -19.17 -5.99
CA ALA A 110 -6.92 -19.39 -4.65
C ALA A 110 -8.44 -19.41 -4.74
N TRP A 111 -9.06 -20.46 -4.18
CA TRP A 111 -10.52 -20.55 -4.07
C TRP A 111 -10.91 -21.18 -2.73
N ALA A 112 -12.16 -21.01 -2.34
CA ALA A 112 -12.73 -21.71 -1.20
C ALA A 112 -14.10 -22.29 -1.60
N SER A 113 -14.39 -23.46 -1.04
CA SER A 113 -15.72 -24.09 -1.18
C SER A 113 -16.53 -23.80 0.08
N TRP A 114 -17.39 -22.81 0.07
CA TRP A 114 -18.38 -22.48 1.11
C TRP A 114 -19.80 -22.57 0.61
#